data_fbd1a1f7dbea6b94fd20d9eb4310d65e
#
_entry.id   fbd1a1f7dbea6b94fd20d9eb4310d65e
#
_cell.length_a   1.000
_cell.length_b   1.000
_cell.length_c   1.000
_cell.angle_alpha   90.00
_cell.angle_beta   90.00
_cell.angle_gamma   90.00
#
_symmetry.space_group_name_H-M   'P 1'
#
loop_
_entity.id
_entity.type
_entity.pdbx_description
1 polymer ?
#
loop_
_entity_poly.entity_id
_entity_poly.type
_entity_poly.pdbx_seq_one_letter_code
_entity_poly.pdbx_strand_id
1 'polypeptide(L)'
;MPRFLLVLGSFSLAWSLAAQAVDWPQFRGPRGDGAWQSPTLPEMFPADGLKTAWKREIGGGYAGISVVGDRVYTLDRQTAPDEVERVLCLSAADGSLVWEHRYSVEYKGLDYGNGPRSQPTVHDGRVYAVGALGDVHCLNAATGEVLWRFHYQQDWHGRLPTWGYAASPVILDNLVILQPGGANGTGVIAVDRRSGREIWRSLSDEAGYATPLLFHAHNRDQLVVWTPSHIRGLDARTGEAYWSHPYEITYGVSIAKPILQENLVFV
;
A
#
# COMPACT_ATOMS: atom_id res chain seq x y z
N MET A 1 -74.25 12.24 -17.75
CA MET A 1 -73.01 11.54 -17.98
C MET A 1 -71.90 12.34 -17.26
N PRO A 2 -71.33 11.89 -16.13
CA PRO A 2 -70.26 12.59 -15.46
C PRO A 2 -68.91 12.22 -16.08
N ARG A 3 -68.09 13.23 -16.39
CA ARG A 3 -66.69 13.11 -16.87
C ARG A 3 -65.80 12.92 -15.66
N PHE A 4 -65.12 11.77 -15.56
CA PHE A 4 -64.01 11.55 -14.61
C PHE A 4 -62.75 12.14 -15.18
N LEU A 5 -62.15 13.08 -14.43
CA LEU A 5 -60.80 13.58 -14.68
C LEU A 5 -59.80 12.68 -13.96
N LEU A 6 -58.94 11.97 -14.71
CA LEU A 6 -57.82 11.20 -14.16
C LEU A 6 -56.66 12.16 -14.01
N VAL A 7 -56.26 12.44 -12.77
CA VAL A 7 -55.01 13.19 -12.45
C VAL A 7 -53.90 12.16 -12.30
N LEU A 8 -53.03 12.08 -13.29
CA LEU A 8 -51.78 11.29 -13.22
C LEU A 8 -50.73 12.12 -12.45
N GLY A 9 -50.53 11.77 -11.20
CA GLY A 9 -49.44 12.30 -10.40
C GLY A 9 -48.10 11.67 -10.81
N SER A 10 -47.22 12.47 -11.41
CA SER A 10 -45.82 12.07 -11.71
C SER A 10 -45.01 12.05 -10.42
N PHE A 11 -44.69 10.87 -9.90
CA PHE A 11 -43.73 10.69 -8.84
C PHE A 11 -42.33 10.75 -9.44
N SER A 12 -41.66 11.89 -9.29
CA SER A 12 -40.23 12.04 -9.59
C SER A 12 -39.44 11.40 -8.45
N LEU A 13 -38.92 10.18 -8.65
CA LEU A 13 -37.87 9.64 -7.77
C LEU A 13 -36.58 10.46 -8.00
N ALA A 14 -36.30 11.38 -7.10
CA ALA A 14 -35.00 12.00 -7.01
C ALA A 14 -34.01 10.97 -6.49
N TRP A 15 -33.25 10.34 -7.37
CA TRP A 15 -32.07 9.58 -7.00
C TRP A 15 -31.02 10.59 -6.52
N SER A 16 -30.83 10.70 -5.21
CA SER A 16 -29.65 11.37 -4.66
C SER A 16 -28.45 10.52 -5.03
N LEU A 17 -27.68 10.97 -6.00
CA LEU A 17 -26.31 10.48 -6.24
C LEU A 17 -25.51 10.86 -4.99
N ALA A 18 -25.47 9.98 -4.00
CA ALA A 18 -24.50 10.06 -2.95
C ALA A 18 -23.13 9.97 -3.67
N ALA A 19 -22.33 11.02 -3.55
CA ALA A 19 -20.96 11.01 -4.05
C ALA A 19 -20.25 9.81 -3.39
N GLN A 20 -19.96 8.78 -4.19
CA GLN A 20 -19.21 7.63 -3.69
C GLN A 20 -17.83 8.13 -3.25
N ALA A 21 -17.49 7.87 -2.00
CA ALA A 21 -16.14 8.12 -1.52
C ALA A 21 -15.15 7.35 -2.39
N VAL A 22 -14.10 8.03 -2.84
CA VAL A 22 -13.06 7.39 -3.65
C VAL A 22 -12.18 6.56 -2.72
N ASP A 23 -12.01 5.29 -3.03
CA ASP A 23 -11.12 4.40 -2.31
C ASP A 23 -9.67 4.93 -2.29
N TRP A 24 -8.95 4.61 -1.21
CA TRP A 24 -7.52 4.87 -1.04
C TRP A 24 -6.77 3.56 -0.82
N PRO A 25 -6.65 2.69 -1.85
CA PRO A 25 -6.31 1.28 -1.68
C PRO A 25 -4.81 1.00 -1.48
N GLN A 26 -3.94 1.99 -1.67
CA GLN A 26 -2.49 1.82 -1.66
C GLN A 26 -1.77 3.11 -1.29
N PHE A 27 -0.45 3.02 -1.10
CA PHE A 27 0.40 4.18 -0.84
C PHE A 27 0.26 5.25 -1.91
N ARG A 28 -0.09 6.46 -1.48
CA ARG A 28 -0.41 7.64 -2.31
C ARG A 28 -1.66 7.47 -3.19
N GLY A 29 -2.60 6.63 -2.76
CA GLY A 29 -3.94 6.53 -3.34
C GLY A 29 -4.02 5.74 -4.65
N PRO A 30 -5.19 5.75 -5.29
CA PRO A 30 -5.50 4.84 -6.40
C PRO A 30 -4.56 4.97 -7.60
N ARG A 31 -4.02 6.16 -7.84
CA ARG A 31 -3.04 6.40 -8.90
C ARG A 31 -1.59 6.46 -8.42
N GLY A 32 -1.37 6.36 -7.11
CA GLY A 32 -0.03 6.48 -6.52
C GLY A 32 0.60 7.87 -6.64
N ASP A 33 -0.20 8.89 -6.94
CA ASP A 33 0.23 10.29 -7.14
C ASP A 33 0.02 11.17 -5.89
N GLY A 34 -0.68 10.66 -4.88
CA GLY A 34 -1.01 11.40 -3.66
C GLY A 34 -2.18 12.36 -3.82
N ALA A 35 -2.85 12.36 -4.96
CA ALA A 35 -3.99 13.22 -5.21
C ALA A 35 -5.30 12.49 -4.89
N TRP A 36 -6.11 13.10 -4.07
CA TRP A 36 -7.44 12.61 -3.75
C TRP A 36 -8.48 13.39 -4.56
N GLN A 37 -9.27 12.69 -5.34
CA GLN A 37 -10.42 13.25 -6.01
C GLN A 37 -11.59 13.31 -5.03
N SER A 38 -11.65 14.38 -4.26
CA SER A 38 -12.74 14.64 -3.33
C SER A 38 -13.93 15.27 -4.04
N PRO A 39 -15.15 15.03 -3.58
CA PRO A 39 -16.24 15.98 -3.80
C PRO A 39 -15.82 17.35 -3.25
N THR A 40 -16.49 18.40 -3.65
CA THR A 40 -16.17 19.79 -3.28
C THR A 40 -15.81 19.92 -1.80
N LEU A 41 -14.59 20.31 -1.52
CA LEU A 41 -14.18 20.70 -0.17
C LEU A 41 -14.80 22.06 0.15
N PRO A 42 -15.16 22.36 1.40
CA PRO A 42 -15.60 23.68 1.79
C PRO A 42 -14.46 24.68 1.59
N GLU A 43 -14.78 25.90 1.12
CA GLU A 43 -13.79 26.97 0.93
C GLU A 43 -13.06 27.32 2.24
N MET A 44 -13.75 27.18 3.37
CA MET A 44 -13.17 27.35 4.71
C MET A 44 -13.62 26.20 5.63
N PHE A 45 -12.70 25.69 6.41
CA PHE A 45 -13.04 24.78 7.49
C PHE A 45 -13.74 25.53 8.64
N PRO A 46 -14.65 24.88 9.39
CA PRO A 46 -15.25 25.48 10.59
C PRO A 46 -14.18 25.96 11.56
N ALA A 47 -14.45 27.08 12.26
CA ALA A 47 -13.49 27.67 13.22
C ALA A 47 -13.11 26.72 14.36
N ASP A 48 -13.99 25.82 14.74
CA ASP A 48 -13.81 24.75 15.73
C ASP A 48 -13.22 23.45 15.14
N GLY A 49 -12.82 23.49 13.87
CA GLY A 49 -12.24 22.34 13.15
C GLY A 49 -13.27 21.34 12.63
N LEU A 50 -12.76 20.24 12.07
CA LEU A 50 -13.59 19.14 11.59
C LEU A 50 -14.05 18.26 12.76
N LYS A 51 -15.29 17.82 12.74
CA LYS A 51 -15.80 16.87 13.73
C LYS A 51 -15.14 15.51 13.54
N THR A 52 -14.56 14.98 14.62
CA THR A 52 -14.03 13.60 14.64
C THR A 52 -15.19 12.62 14.56
N ALA A 53 -15.22 11.78 13.52
CA ALA A 53 -16.24 10.73 13.40
C ALA A 53 -16.02 9.63 14.44
N TRP A 54 -14.79 9.17 14.57
CA TRP A 54 -14.37 8.19 15.58
C TRP A 54 -12.85 8.27 15.82
N LYS A 55 -12.41 7.69 16.91
CA LYS A 55 -11.00 7.51 17.26
C LYS A 55 -10.81 6.11 17.82
N ARG A 56 -9.71 5.45 17.39
CA ARG A 56 -9.31 4.15 17.91
C ARG A 56 -7.84 4.17 18.28
N GLU A 57 -7.52 3.65 19.43
CA GLU A 57 -6.14 3.37 19.82
C GLU A 57 -5.69 2.04 19.22
N ILE A 58 -4.49 2.04 18.66
CA ILE A 58 -3.79 0.89 18.11
C ILE A 58 -2.38 0.82 18.70
N GLY A 59 -1.62 -0.20 18.35
CA GLY A 59 -0.22 -0.36 18.77
C GLY A 59 0.73 0.64 18.09
N GLY A 60 2.03 0.49 18.35
CA GLY A 60 3.07 1.33 17.76
C GLY A 60 3.28 1.05 16.27
N GLY A 61 3.79 2.06 15.55
CA GLY A 61 4.15 1.92 14.14
C GLY A 61 4.07 3.21 13.36
N TYR A 62 4.46 3.12 12.10
CA TYR A 62 4.47 4.22 11.12
C TYR A 62 3.70 3.83 9.85
N ALA A 63 2.97 2.72 9.88
CA ALA A 63 2.25 2.21 8.72
C ALA A 63 1.19 3.22 8.24
N GLY A 64 1.07 3.33 6.93
CA GLY A 64 -0.02 4.09 6.31
C GLY A 64 -1.37 3.38 6.44
N ILE A 65 -2.41 4.09 6.03
CA ILE A 65 -3.80 3.63 6.10
C ILE A 65 -4.35 3.47 4.69
N SER A 66 -4.95 2.31 4.40
CA SER A 66 -5.71 2.09 3.18
C SER A 66 -7.20 1.98 3.49
N VAL A 67 -8.02 2.56 2.61
CA VAL A 67 -9.48 2.58 2.74
C VAL A 67 -10.09 2.05 1.46
N VAL A 68 -10.90 1.00 1.57
CA VAL A 68 -11.62 0.40 0.43
C VAL A 68 -13.05 0.07 0.87
N GLY A 69 -14.00 0.69 0.20
CA GLY A 69 -15.40 0.59 0.57
C GLY A 69 -15.65 1.04 2.03
N ASP A 70 -16.20 0.15 2.83
CA ASP A 70 -16.51 0.37 4.24
C ASP A 70 -15.40 -0.13 5.21
N ARG A 71 -14.20 -0.39 4.70
CA ARG A 71 -13.09 -0.96 5.47
C ARG A 71 -11.85 -0.07 5.48
N VAL A 72 -11.20 -0.05 6.62
CA VAL A 72 -9.91 0.62 6.87
C VAL A 72 -8.87 -0.42 7.22
N TYR A 73 -7.73 -0.41 6.55
CA TYR A 73 -6.63 -1.35 6.74
C TYR A 73 -5.36 -0.62 7.15
N THR A 74 -4.69 -1.15 8.17
CA THR A 74 -3.38 -0.65 8.64
C THR A 74 -2.60 -1.75 9.32
N LEU A 75 -1.36 -1.47 9.71
CA LEU A 75 -0.52 -2.35 10.51
C LEU A 75 -0.12 -1.65 11.81
N ASP A 76 0.09 -2.43 12.85
CA ASP A 76 0.67 -1.95 14.11
C ASP A 76 1.53 -3.05 14.77
N ARG A 77 2.22 -2.69 15.85
CA ARG A 77 2.96 -3.61 16.72
C ARG A 77 2.43 -3.51 18.15
N GLN A 78 2.23 -4.65 18.77
CA GLN A 78 2.03 -4.79 20.22
C GLN A 78 3.26 -5.44 20.86
N THR A 79 3.58 -5.00 22.07
CA THR A 79 4.73 -5.52 22.83
C THR A 79 4.32 -6.32 24.06
N ALA A 80 3.03 -6.37 24.37
CA ALA A 80 2.48 -7.11 25.50
C ALA A 80 1.08 -7.67 25.14
N PRO A 81 0.70 -8.89 25.62
CA PRO A 81 1.53 -9.81 26.41
C PRO A 81 2.68 -10.41 25.58
N ASP A 82 2.52 -10.49 24.25
CA ASP A 82 3.52 -11.02 23.30
C ASP A 82 3.92 -9.93 22.32
N GLU A 83 5.16 -10.01 21.83
CA GLU A 83 5.63 -9.12 20.78
C GLU A 83 5.15 -9.60 19.42
N VAL A 84 4.22 -8.85 18.84
CA VAL A 84 3.58 -9.19 17.56
C VAL A 84 3.42 -7.94 16.69
N GLU A 85 3.53 -8.11 15.38
CA GLU A 85 2.90 -7.21 14.42
C GLU A 85 1.51 -7.70 14.07
N ARG A 86 0.63 -6.76 13.72
CA ARG A 86 -0.75 -7.07 13.32
C ARG A 86 -1.10 -6.35 12.03
N VAL A 87 -1.87 -7.02 11.19
CA VAL A 87 -2.65 -6.39 10.13
C VAL A 87 -4.07 -6.24 10.65
N LEU A 88 -4.58 -5.02 10.64
CA LEU A 88 -5.89 -4.66 11.18
C LEU A 88 -6.84 -4.33 10.04
N CYS A 89 -8.07 -4.82 10.14
CA CYS A 89 -9.21 -4.35 9.36
C CYS A 89 -10.25 -3.77 10.32
N LEU A 90 -10.58 -2.51 10.10
CA LEU A 90 -11.55 -1.76 10.90
C LEU A 90 -12.74 -1.35 10.04
N SER A 91 -13.88 -1.15 10.67
CA SER A 91 -15.03 -0.50 10.06
C SER A 91 -14.74 0.99 9.81
N ALA A 92 -14.96 1.48 8.60
CA ALA A 92 -14.82 2.89 8.29
C ALA A 92 -15.89 3.76 8.97
N ALA A 93 -17.03 3.18 9.34
CA ALA A 93 -18.14 3.90 9.95
C ALA A 93 -17.88 4.30 11.40
N ASP A 94 -17.23 3.42 12.19
CA ASP A 94 -17.13 3.59 13.64
C ASP A 94 -15.77 3.16 14.23
N GLY A 95 -14.82 2.69 13.40
CA GLY A 95 -13.51 2.22 13.84
C GLY A 95 -13.53 0.90 14.61
N SER A 96 -14.64 0.16 14.63
CA SER A 96 -14.72 -1.16 15.28
C SER A 96 -13.84 -2.17 14.55
N LEU A 97 -13.24 -3.11 15.30
CA LEU A 97 -12.42 -4.18 14.75
C LEU A 97 -13.30 -5.17 13.98
N VAL A 98 -12.98 -5.37 12.71
CA VAL A 98 -13.61 -6.40 11.88
C VAL A 98 -12.84 -7.70 11.97
N TRP A 99 -11.52 -7.64 11.75
CA TRP A 99 -10.60 -8.75 11.95
C TRP A 99 -9.18 -8.23 12.19
N GLU A 100 -8.35 -9.06 12.79
CA GLU A 100 -6.91 -8.87 12.89
C GLU A 100 -6.18 -10.16 12.52
N HIS A 101 -5.05 -10.02 11.85
CA HIS A 101 -4.06 -11.07 11.63
C HIS A 101 -2.81 -10.74 12.43
N ARG A 102 -2.36 -11.68 13.28
CA ARG A 102 -1.23 -11.52 14.19
C ARG A 102 -0.10 -12.47 13.82
N TYR A 103 1.14 -12.00 13.92
CA TYR A 103 2.32 -12.83 13.77
C TYR A 103 3.42 -12.36 14.73
N SER A 104 4.20 -13.32 15.23
CA SER A 104 5.27 -13.05 16.19
C SER A 104 6.43 -12.34 15.51
N VAL A 105 6.99 -11.35 16.17
CA VAL A 105 8.16 -10.61 15.74
C VAL A 105 9.13 -10.45 16.90
N GLU A 106 10.39 -10.19 16.61
CA GLU A 106 11.39 -9.85 17.61
C GLU A 106 12.27 -8.73 17.06
N TYR A 107 12.04 -7.51 17.54
CA TYR A 107 12.78 -6.34 17.08
C TYR A 107 14.14 -6.24 17.76
N LYS A 108 15.12 -6.95 17.20
CA LYS A 108 16.53 -6.87 17.65
C LYS A 108 17.35 -6.03 16.68
N GLY A 109 17.96 -4.96 17.17
CA GLY A 109 18.88 -4.15 16.37
C GLY A 109 18.22 -3.32 15.27
N LEU A 110 16.92 -3.07 15.36
CA LEU A 110 16.18 -2.22 14.46
C LEU A 110 16.06 -0.82 15.06
N ASP A 111 16.66 0.17 14.40
CA ASP A 111 16.53 1.56 14.79
C ASP A 111 15.07 2.04 14.59
N TYR A 112 14.60 2.93 15.49
CA TYR A 112 13.22 3.37 15.51
C TYR A 112 12.20 2.20 15.56
N GLY A 113 12.44 1.26 16.46
CA GLY A 113 11.75 -0.02 16.60
C GLY A 113 10.28 0.04 17.03
N ASN A 114 9.50 1.04 16.62
CA ASN A 114 8.12 1.19 17.11
C ASN A 114 7.11 0.27 16.41
N GLY A 115 7.36 -0.17 15.19
CA GLY A 115 6.46 -1.07 14.47
C GLY A 115 6.55 -0.95 12.96
N PRO A 116 5.59 -1.52 12.22
CA PRO A 116 5.57 -1.55 10.75
C PRO A 116 5.54 -0.15 10.12
N ARG A 117 6.06 -0.05 8.89
CA ARG A 117 6.26 1.22 8.18
C ARG A 117 5.59 1.25 6.82
N SER A 118 5.34 0.10 6.22
CA SER A 118 4.69 0.04 4.92
C SER A 118 3.18 0.29 5.05
N GLN A 119 2.57 0.85 4.02
CA GLN A 119 1.13 0.90 3.91
C GLN A 119 0.64 -0.39 3.27
N PRO A 120 -0.40 -1.05 3.81
CA PRO A 120 -1.00 -2.20 3.15
C PRO A 120 -1.59 -1.80 1.79
N THR A 121 -1.46 -2.68 0.80
CA THR A 121 -2.10 -2.49 -0.51
C THR A 121 -3.30 -3.43 -0.62
N VAL A 122 -4.46 -2.89 -0.99
CA VAL A 122 -5.71 -3.65 -1.12
C VAL A 122 -6.11 -3.71 -2.58
N HIS A 123 -6.27 -4.93 -3.09
CA HIS A 123 -6.65 -5.13 -4.48
C HIS A 123 -7.41 -6.43 -4.67
N ASP A 124 -8.54 -6.38 -5.37
CA ASP A 124 -9.35 -7.55 -5.76
C ASP A 124 -9.61 -8.52 -4.60
N GLY A 125 -10.14 -7.99 -3.49
CA GLY A 125 -10.49 -8.77 -2.31
C GLY A 125 -9.30 -9.34 -1.51
N ARG A 126 -8.10 -8.80 -1.72
CA ARG A 126 -6.87 -9.18 -1.00
C ARG A 126 -6.18 -7.99 -0.37
N VAL A 127 -5.54 -8.22 0.76
CA VAL A 127 -4.66 -7.27 1.44
C VAL A 127 -3.24 -7.80 1.36
N TYR A 128 -2.33 -7.00 0.83
CA TYR A 128 -0.91 -7.28 0.78
C TYR A 128 -0.20 -6.39 1.79
N ALA A 129 0.45 -7.00 2.76
CA ALA A 129 1.09 -6.31 3.88
C ALA A 129 2.55 -6.73 4.00
N VAL A 130 3.42 -5.77 4.33
CA VAL A 130 4.84 -6.01 4.61
C VAL A 130 5.15 -5.48 5.99
N GLY A 131 5.61 -6.36 6.87
CA GLY A 131 6.09 -6.03 8.20
C GLY A 131 7.48 -5.39 8.18
N ALA A 132 7.86 -4.75 9.29
CA ALA A 132 9.15 -4.05 9.36
C ALA A 132 10.35 -4.98 9.24
N LEU A 133 10.21 -6.24 9.66
CA LEU A 133 11.27 -7.25 9.59
C LEU A 133 11.26 -8.06 8.29
N GLY A 134 10.29 -7.80 7.39
CA GLY A 134 10.19 -8.45 6.07
C GLY A 134 9.21 -9.60 6.02
N ASP A 135 8.31 -9.70 6.98
CA ASP A 135 7.15 -10.59 6.90
C ASP A 135 6.18 -10.08 5.84
N VAL A 136 5.88 -10.90 4.85
CA VAL A 136 4.97 -10.58 3.75
C VAL A 136 3.74 -11.45 3.85
N HIS A 137 2.57 -10.83 3.88
CA HIS A 137 1.29 -11.53 3.96
C HIS A 137 0.36 -11.10 2.85
N CYS A 138 -0.26 -12.06 2.18
CA CYS A 138 -1.47 -11.86 1.40
C CYS A 138 -2.64 -12.44 2.18
N LEU A 139 -3.59 -11.59 2.51
CA LEU A 139 -4.76 -11.95 3.31
C LEU A 139 -6.03 -11.79 2.50
N ASN A 140 -7.04 -12.58 2.81
CA ASN A 140 -8.39 -12.33 2.35
C ASN A 140 -8.92 -11.04 3.00
N ALA A 141 -9.32 -10.06 2.20
CA ALA A 141 -9.73 -8.74 2.69
C ALA A 141 -11.00 -8.79 3.55
N ALA A 142 -11.87 -9.77 3.36
CA ALA A 142 -13.10 -9.92 4.13
C ALA A 142 -12.89 -10.61 5.49
N THR A 143 -11.96 -11.58 5.56
CA THR A 143 -11.83 -12.47 6.72
C THR A 143 -10.51 -12.36 7.48
N GLY A 144 -9.45 -11.79 6.87
CA GLY A 144 -8.10 -11.76 7.43
C GLY A 144 -7.36 -13.11 7.33
N GLU A 145 -7.94 -14.11 6.65
CA GLU A 145 -7.30 -15.42 6.45
C GLU A 145 -6.07 -15.29 5.56
N VAL A 146 -4.97 -15.98 5.93
CA VAL A 146 -3.74 -16.03 5.16
C VAL A 146 -3.94 -16.85 3.89
N LEU A 147 -3.76 -16.23 2.73
CA LEU A 147 -3.79 -16.89 1.43
C LEU A 147 -2.41 -17.40 1.02
N TRP A 148 -1.37 -16.59 1.26
CA TRP A 148 0.03 -16.95 1.16
C TRP A 148 0.89 -15.99 1.99
N ARG A 149 2.12 -16.41 2.32
CA ARG A 149 3.08 -15.61 3.08
C ARG A 149 4.51 -15.92 2.68
N PHE A 150 5.41 -14.96 2.90
CA PHE A 150 6.86 -15.06 2.74
C PHE A 150 7.58 -14.28 3.81
N HIS A 151 8.87 -14.51 3.90
CA HIS A 151 9.77 -13.69 4.70
C HIS A 151 10.98 -13.28 3.86
N TYR A 152 11.22 -12.00 3.68
CA TYR A 152 12.24 -11.47 2.78
C TYR A 152 13.63 -12.07 3.01
N GLN A 153 14.05 -12.22 4.26
CA GLN A 153 15.36 -12.77 4.59
C GLN A 153 15.43 -14.30 4.41
N GLN A 154 14.37 -15.01 4.78
CA GLN A 154 14.36 -16.48 4.76
C GLN A 154 14.15 -17.04 3.35
N ASP A 155 13.23 -16.45 2.59
CA ASP A 155 12.84 -16.99 1.29
C ASP A 155 13.67 -16.40 0.14
N TRP A 156 14.13 -15.16 0.28
CA TRP A 156 14.84 -14.46 -0.80
C TRP A 156 16.20 -13.88 -0.39
N HIS A 157 16.70 -14.20 0.81
CA HIS A 157 17.97 -13.71 1.33
C HIS A 157 18.06 -12.17 1.31
N GLY A 158 16.91 -11.52 1.51
CA GLY A 158 16.80 -10.07 1.62
C GLY A 158 17.65 -9.55 2.78
N ARG A 159 18.19 -8.37 2.64
CA ARG A 159 18.97 -7.72 3.67
C ARG A 159 18.14 -6.68 4.40
N LEU A 160 17.96 -6.89 5.70
CA LEU A 160 17.17 -5.98 6.54
C LEU A 160 17.81 -4.57 6.55
N PRO A 161 17.09 -3.54 6.09
CA PRO A 161 17.57 -2.16 6.19
C PRO A 161 17.65 -1.70 7.65
N THR A 162 18.51 -0.74 7.93
CA THR A 162 18.72 -0.19 9.28
C THR A 162 17.44 0.20 10.00
N TRP A 163 16.49 0.77 9.26
CA TRP A 163 15.19 1.19 9.80
C TRP A 163 14.02 0.28 9.39
N GLY A 164 14.31 -0.96 8.98
CA GLY A 164 13.31 -1.93 8.55
C GLY A 164 12.73 -1.67 7.16
N TYR A 165 11.91 -2.60 6.68
CA TYR A 165 11.27 -2.49 5.38
C TYR A 165 10.10 -1.50 5.42
N ALA A 166 10.11 -0.51 4.52
CA ALA A 166 9.10 0.54 4.45
C ALA A 166 8.37 0.63 3.11
N ALA A 167 8.96 0.09 2.04
CA ALA A 167 8.33 0.09 0.73
C ALA A 167 7.02 -0.72 0.76
N SER A 168 5.94 -0.11 0.26
CA SER A 168 4.63 -0.76 0.14
C SER A 168 4.58 -1.67 -1.08
N PRO A 169 3.80 -2.77 -1.06
CA PRO A 169 3.56 -3.60 -2.23
C PRO A 169 2.97 -2.81 -3.39
N VAL A 170 3.47 -3.04 -4.61
CA VAL A 170 2.95 -2.43 -5.85
C VAL A 170 2.23 -3.48 -6.66
N ILE A 171 1.03 -3.16 -7.14
CA ILE A 171 0.21 -4.09 -7.93
C ILE A 171 0.23 -3.69 -9.40
N LEU A 172 0.49 -4.67 -10.27
CA LEU A 172 0.30 -4.57 -11.71
C LEU A 172 -0.42 -5.82 -12.21
N ASP A 173 -1.68 -5.71 -12.58
CA ASP A 173 -2.51 -6.84 -13.05
C ASP A 173 -2.47 -8.04 -12.09
N ASN A 174 -1.81 -9.13 -12.50
CA ASN A 174 -1.63 -10.34 -11.69
C ASN A 174 -0.34 -10.35 -10.85
N LEU A 175 0.44 -9.27 -10.85
CA LEU A 175 1.71 -9.19 -10.16
C LEU A 175 1.59 -8.40 -8.86
N VAL A 176 2.28 -8.88 -7.82
CA VAL A 176 2.66 -8.10 -6.64
C VAL A 176 4.15 -7.90 -6.70
N ILE A 177 4.59 -6.65 -6.78
CA ILE A 177 6.00 -6.27 -6.84
C ILE A 177 6.46 -5.88 -5.43
N LEU A 178 7.51 -6.51 -4.98
CA LEU A 178 8.07 -6.45 -3.64
C LEU A 178 9.56 -6.08 -3.72
N GLN A 179 10.09 -5.47 -2.66
CA GLN A 179 11.48 -5.00 -2.61
C GLN A 179 12.23 -5.62 -1.42
N PRO A 180 12.61 -6.90 -1.49
CA PRO A 180 13.36 -7.56 -0.41
C PRO A 180 14.77 -6.98 -0.21
N GLY A 181 15.40 -6.47 -1.28
CA GLY A 181 16.77 -5.96 -1.23
C GLY A 181 17.78 -7.06 -0.89
N GLY A 182 18.47 -7.57 -1.88
CA GLY A 182 19.43 -8.64 -1.67
C GLY A 182 20.26 -8.97 -2.90
N ALA A 183 21.26 -9.81 -2.75
CA ALA A 183 22.13 -10.26 -3.85
C ALA A 183 21.42 -11.24 -4.78
N ASN A 184 22.04 -11.57 -5.91
CA ASN A 184 21.60 -12.63 -6.83
C ASN A 184 20.21 -12.38 -7.46
N GLY A 185 19.91 -11.12 -7.78
CA GLY A 185 18.66 -10.73 -8.42
C GLY A 185 17.48 -10.56 -7.46
N THR A 186 17.69 -10.61 -6.15
CA THR A 186 16.61 -10.48 -5.17
C THR A 186 16.41 -9.06 -4.65
N GLY A 187 16.92 -8.06 -5.36
CA GLY A 187 16.67 -6.65 -5.05
C GLY A 187 15.20 -6.28 -5.17
N VAL A 188 14.57 -6.73 -6.26
CA VAL A 188 13.13 -6.59 -6.52
C VAL A 188 12.58 -7.91 -7.05
N ILE A 189 11.40 -8.29 -6.58
CA ILE A 189 10.74 -9.55 -6.95
C ILE A 189 9.29 -9.27 -7.31
N ALA A 190 8.79 -9.93 -8.34
CA ALA A 190 7.37 -9.99 -8.60
C ALA A 190 6.85 -11.42 -8.40
N VAL A 191 5.74 -11.51 -7.70
CA VAL A 191 5.01 -12.77 -7.48
C VAL A 191 3.62 -12.68 -8.10
N ASP A 192 3.08 -13.83 -8.50
CA ASP A 192 1.67 -13.93 -8.87
C ASP A 192 0.79 -13.61 -7.65
N ARG A 193 -0.09 -12.64 -7.76
CA ARG A 193 -0.87 -12.12 -6.64
C ARG A 193 -1.83 -13.13 -6.01
N ARG A 194 -2.21 -14.18 -6.73
CA ARG A 194 -3.15 -15.18 -6.24
C ARG A 194 -2.46 -16.32 -5.52
N SER A 195 -1.37 -16.82 -6.11
CA SER A 195 -0.65 -18.01 -5.63
C SER A 195 0.61 -17.70 -4.82
N GLY A 196 1.14 -16.47 -4.91
CA GLY A 196 2.44 -16.12 -4.35
C GLY A 196 3.63 -16.67 -5.16
N ARG A 197 3.40 -17.44 -6.23
CA ARG A 197 4.49 -17.99 -7.05
C ARG A 197 5.32 -16.87 -7.65
N GLU A 198 6.65 -16.95 -7.49
CA GLU A 198 7.58 -16.02 -8.11
C GLU A 198 7.45 -16.06 -9.64
N ILE A 199 7.36 -14.90 -10.26
CA ILE A 199 7.28 -14.72 -11.72
C ILE A 199 8.61 -14.22 -12.27
N TRP A 200 9.17 -13.19 -11.64
CA TRP A 200 10.48 -12.67 -11.99
C TRP A 200 11.19 -12.09 -10.77
N ARG A 201 12.52 -11.99 -10.87
CA ARG A 201 13.39 -11.28 -9.93
C ARG A 201 14.37 -10.41 -10.69
N SER A 202 14.79 -9.30 -10.10
CA SER A 202 15.72 -8.36 -10.72
C SER A 202 16.49 -7.57 -9.68
N LEU A 203 17.59 -6.99 -10.10
CA LEU A 203 18.50 -6.18 -9.31
C LEU A 203 19.17 -6.98 -8.17
N SER A 204 20.32 -6.47 -7.72
CA SER A 204 21.09 -7.06 -6.61
C SER A 204 21.47 -6.00 -5.59
N ASP A 205 20.65 -4.96 -5.47
CA ASP A 205 20.85 -3.86 -4.54
C ASP A 205 20.19 -4.14 -3.20
N GLU A 206 20.60 -3.41 -2.18
CA GLU A 206 19.90 -3.33 -0.92
C GLU A 206 18.53 -2.66 -1.12
N ALA A 207 17.57 -2.96 -0.24
CA ALA A 207 16.27 -2.33 -0.28
C ALA A 207 16.39 -0.83 0.05
N GLY A 208 15.73 0.00 -0.77
CA GLY A 208 15.42 1.37 -0.40
C GLY A 208 14.15 1.42 0.48
N TYR A 209 13.83 2.61 0.99
CA TYR A 209 12.61 2.85 1.77
C TYR A 209 11.46 3.34 0.89
N ALA A 210 11.79 3.85 -0.30
CA ALA A 210 10.81 4.36 -1.26
C ALA A 210 9.98 3.24 -1.88
N THR A 211 8.66 3.39 -1.86
CA THR A 211 7.79 2.56 -2.68
C THR A 211 8.07 2.83 -4.16
N PRO A 212 8.32 1.80 -4.99
CA PRO A 212 8.56 1.98 -6.41
C PRO A 212 7.43 2.73 -7.12
N LEU A 213 7.79 3.52 -8.13
CA LEU A 213 6.84 4.21 -8.98
C LEU A 213 6.48 3.34 -10.18
N LEU A 214 5.22 2.94 -10.27
CA LEU A 214 4.67 2.27 -11.44
C LEU A 214 3.95 3.30 -12.32
N PHE A 215 4.22 3.29 -13.63
CA PHE A 215 3.54 4.13 -14.60
C PHE A 215 3.53 3.49 -16.00
N HIS A 216 2.60 3.93 -16.83
CA HIS A 216 2.51 3.50 -18.22
C HIS A 216 2.98 4.64 -19.13
N ALA A 217 4.01 4.37 -19.94
CA ALA A 217 4.51 5.30 -20.96
C ALA A 217 5.11 4.55 -22.15
N HIS A 218 5.00 5.12 -23.34
CA HIS A 218 5.52 4.52 -24.58
C HIS A 218 5.03 3.08 -24.82
N ASN A 219 3.77 2.82 -24.51
CA ASN A 219 3.12 1.51 -24.59
C ASN A 219 3.78 0.41 -23.74
N ARG A 220 4.36 0.79 -22.60
CA ARG A 220 5.02 -0.12 -21.63
C ARG A 220 4.68 0.25 -20.21
N ASP A 221 4.54 -0.78 -19.37
CA ASP A 221 4.44 -0.61 -17.93
C ASP A 221 5.85 -0.54 -17.35
N GLN A 222 6.21 0.59 -16.78
CA GLN A 222 7.54 0.86 -16.27
C GLN A 222 7.52 0.98 -14.75
N LEU A 223 8.57 0.46 -14.12
CA LEU A 223 8.79 0.54 -12.70
C LEU A 223 10.06 1.32 -12.41
N VAL A 224 9.96 2.46 -11.73
CA VAL A 224 11.15 3.16 -11.23
C VAL A 224 11.42 2.71 -9.80
N VAL A 225 12.61 2.15 -9.61
CA VAL A 225 13.11 1.68 -8.31
C VAL A 225 14.26 2.56 -7.88
N TRP A 226 14.15 3.10 -6.68
CA TRP A 226 15.20 3.89 -6.06
C TRP A 226 15.81 3.12 -4.87
N THR A 227 17.03 2.65 -5.08
CA THR A 227 17.82 1.92 -4.08
C THR A 227 18.85 2.87 -3.42
N PRO A 228 19.57 2.45 -2.38
CA PRO A 228 20.64 3.25 -1.77
C PRO A 228 21.73 3.73 -2.75
N SER A 229 21.96 3.00 -3.83
CA SER A 229 23.07 3.25 -4.76
C SER A 229 22.65 3.67 -6.17
N HIS A 230 21.39 3.42 -6.57
CA HIS A 230 20.95 3.66 -7.94
C HIS A 230 19.47 4.04 -8.03
N ILE A 231 19.16 4.76 -9.11
CA ILE A 231 17.79 4.88 -9.63
C ILE A 231 17.72 4.07 -10.91
N ARG A 232 16.72 3.18 -11.04
CA ARG A 232 16.58 2.32 -12.22
C ARG A 232 15.15 2.30 -12.73
N GLY A 233 15.03 2.24 -14.06
CA GLY A 233 13.78 1.94 -14.74
C GLY A 233 13.78 0.49 -15.23
N LEU A 234 12.75 -0.24 -14.87
CA LEU A 234 12.55 -1.64 -15.25
C LEU A 234 11.28 -1.79 -16.09
N ASP A 235 11.24 -2.82 -16.92
CA ASP A 235 9.98 -3.39 -17.38
C ASP A 235 9.25 -3.98 -16.16
N ALA A 236 8.06 -3.46 -15.85
CA ALA A 236 7.33 -3.93 -14.68
C ALA A 236 6.77 -5.35 -14.82
N ARG A 237 6.70 -5.91 -16.05
CA ARG A 237 6.18 -7.26 -16.32
C ARG A 237 7.25 -8.34 -16.30
N THR A 238 8.50 -7.95 -16.60
CA THR A 238 9.61 -8.91 -16.75
C THR A 238 10.77 -8.68 -15.78
N GLY A 239 10.85 -7.50 -15.18
CA GLY A 239 11.98 -7.08 -14.35
C GLY A 239 13.23 -6.69 -15.15
N GLU A 240 13.19 -6.70 -16.48
CA GLU A 240 14.33 -6.28 -17.32
C GLU A 240 14.64 -4.80 -17.11
N ALA A 241 15.93 -4.47 -16.92
CA ALA A 241 16.36 -3.10 -16.72
C ALA A 241 16.45 -2.36 -18.06
N TYR A 242 15.71 -1.27 -18.21
CA TYR A 242 15.81 -0.36 -19.34
C TYR A 242 16.94 0.63 -19.21
N TRP A 243 17.14 1.16 -17.99
CA TRP A 243 18.17 2.13 -17.67
C TRP A 243 18.57 2.05 -16.21
N SER A 244 19.76 2.52 -15.93
CA SER A 244 20.33 2.61 -14.58
C SER A 244 21.14 3.87 -14.46
N HIS A 245 20.91 4.62 -13.38
CA HIS A 245 21.68 5.80 -13.04
C HIS A 245 22.27 5.65 -11.64
N PRO A 246 23.59 5.70 -11.48
CA PRO A 246 24.23 5.70 -10.17
C PRO A 246 23.79 6.92 -9.38
N TYR A 247 23.34 6.72 -8.17
CA TYR A 247 22.95 7.79 -7.26
C TYR A 247 23.13 7.30 -5.82
N GLU A 248 24.31 7.53 -5.29
CA GLU A 248 24.62 7.16 -3.91
C GLU A 248 23.99 8.16 -2.95
N ILE A 249 23.33 7.63 -1.94
CA ILE A 249 22.61 8.43 -0.95
C ILE A 249 23.30 8.28 0.39
N THR A 250 23.52 9.40 1.06
CA THR A 250 24.05 9.41 2.42
C THR A 250 23.16 8.56 3.35
N TYR A 251 23.77 7.66 4.08
CA TYR A 251 23.09 6.68 4.96
C TYR A 251 22.15 5.70 4.26
N GLY A 252 22.14 5.62 2.94
CA GLY A 252 21.27 4.70 2.19
C GLY A 252 19.77 5.03 2.23
N VAL A 253 19.40 6.27 2.58
CA VAL A 253 18.01 6.66 2.85
C VAL A 253 17.24 7.15 1.62
N SER A 254 16.97 6.27 0.65
CA SER A 254 16.05 6.54 -0.46
C SER A 254 14.60 6.48 0.05
N ILE A 255 14.04 7.59 0.54
CA ILE A 255 12.75 7.60 1.24
C ILE A 255 11.60 8.08 0.35
N ALA A 256 11.82 9.19 -0.36
CA ALA A 256 10.76 9.81 -1.15
C ALA A 256 10.34 8.91 -2.31
N LYS A 257 9.04 8.68 -2.48
CA LYS A 257 8.55 7.98 -3.67
C LYS A 257 8.87 8.82 -4.90
N PRO A 258 9.51 8.26 -5.95
CA PRO A 258 9.68 8.95 -7.21
C PRO A 258 8.35 9.47 -7.77
N ILE A 259 8.38 10.63 -8.41
CA ILE A 259 7.21 11.27 -9.02
C ILE A 259 7.47 11.46 -10.50
N LEU A 260 6.51 11.08 -11.33
CA LEU A 260 6.52 11.38 -12.77
C LEU A 260 5.73 12.66 -13.02
N GLN A 261 6.37 13.62 -13.65
CA GLN A 261 5.71 14.82 -14.18
C GLN A 261 6.11 14.98 -15.64
N GLU A 262 5.15 14.88 -16.56
CA GLU A 262 5.41 14.85 -18.00
C GLU A 262 6.42 13.74 -18.38
N ASN A 263 7.64 14.10 -18.80
CA ASN A 263 8.71 13.18 -19.16
C ASN A 263 9.86 13.16 -18.12
N LEU A 264 9.66 13.75 -16.95
CA LEU A 264 10.68 13.86 -15.91
C LEU A 264 10.32 13.00 -14.71
N VAL A 265 11.30 12.26 -14.21
CA VAL A 265 11.20 11.55 -12.93
C VAL A 265 11.96 12.36 -11.89
N PHE A 266 11.26 12.77 -10.84
CA PHE A 266 11.83 13.44 -9.66
C PHE A 266 12.04 12.42 -8.54
N VAL A 267 13.18 12.50 -7.86
CA VAL A 267 13.57 11.68 -6.72
C VAL A 267 14.15 12.55 -5.61
#